data_aecaaf5c9973a6330c4aca5f39e1f94b
#
_entry.id   aecaaf5c9973a6330c4aca5f39e1f94b
#
_cell.length_a   1.000
_cell.length_b   1.000
_cell.length_c   1.000
_cell.angle_alpha   90.00
_cell.angle_beta   90.00
_cell.angle_gamma   90.00
#
_symmetry.space_group_name_H-M   'P 1'
#
loop_
_entity.id
_entity.type
_entity.pdbx_description
1 polymer ?
#
loop_
_entity_poly.entity_id
_entity_poly.type
_entity_poly.pdbx_seq_one_letter_code
_entity_poly.pdbx_strand_id
1 'polypeptide(L)'
;MSGARGIRTRLSLLLGLALLPLTVMADAPALPAPKPQRIGQVQFEPCNLQAPSGLERRARALCGSLKVPENPQLPRGRQIELKLAWVPPLKSFMAQKDPVFLLSGGPGQDTLQTYAALAPSLAEIRERRGMVLVDQRGTGGSNRLGCPMAPGTDMLSMPPQALVAFTQACQKALADKADLRFYTTTDAVRDLEAVRKALGLERINLLGISYGTRVALQYARQYPQQTRALILDSPLPNGHYLGDLDARQHEDALKRLLSRCTEDTACHKALGDPYPQLLQVLEKLRAKPVEVNLKLPPRGEWVRQRLTDETMASLVRLLAYSPETASMLPLLIHQAAQGHSEVPGYLARQMNEQLREILAMGMYTAVACTEDIDSLQKPTGQPDPLLLDANIRAMAQACRSWPRGEVPAGFDKQISPDIPVLALTGEFDPTLGHAMGEAAVAGLKNARHLHLKHQAHNVMSAGCVPELMADFLRRPDAAALDVSCLDELKPIPLLLQWPQPSR
;
A
#
# COMPACT_ATOMS: atom_id res chain seq x y z
N MET A 1 -50.65 50.66 48.85
CA MET A 1 -52.01 50.87 48.25
C MET A 1 -51.87 50.45 46.78
N SER A 2 -52.81 49.59 46.35
CA SER A 2 -53.08 49.23 44.94
C SER A 2 -51.94 48.61 44.14
N GLY A 3 -51.84 47.37 43.71
CA GLY A 3 -52.90 46.42 43.34
C GLY A 3 -52.96 46.38 41.81
N ALA A 4 -52.11 45.54 41.11
CA ALA A 4 -52.32 45.26 39.70
C ALA A 4 -52.05 43.76 39.45
N ARG A 5 -53.11 43.03 39.15
CA ARG A 5 -53.13 41.63 38.72
C ARG A 5 -52.63 41.54 37.25
N GLY A 6 -51.61 40.71 37.01
CA GLY A 6 -51.13 40.37 35.68
C GLY A 6 -51.83 39.11 35.14
N ILE A 7 -52.42 39.22 34.02
CA ILE A 7 -53.09 38.19 33.21
C ILE A 7 -52.03 37.27 32.59
N ARG A 8 -52.13 35.97 32.90
CA ARG A 8 -51.33 34.91 32.24
C ARG A 8 -52.07 34.50 30.99
N THR A 9 -51.54 34.93 29.82
CA THR A 9 -51.96 34.38 28.55
C THR A 9 -51.07 33.21 28.19
N ARG A 10 -51.63 32.01 28.22
CA ARG A 10 -50.99 30.81 27.66
C ARG A 10 -51.12 30.86 26.14
N LEU A 11 -50.01 31.02 25.46
CA LEU A 11 -49.92 30.80 24.02
C LEU A 11 -49.40 29.38 23.76
N SER A 12 -50.29 28.44 23.46
CA SER A 12 -49.94 27.09 23.04
C SER A 12 -49.54 27.14 21.56
N LEU A 13 -48.24 27.15 21.27
CA LEU A 13 -47.73 26.89 19.91
C LEU A 13 -47.67 25.38 19.70
N LEU A 14 -48.60 24.86 18.94
CA LEU A 14 -48.55 23.55 18.32
C LEU A 14 -47.48 23.56 17.23
N LEU A 15 -46.25 23.09 17.53
CA LEU A 15 -45.30 22.73 16.49
C LEU A 15 -45.70 21.35 15.94
N GLY A 16 -46.31 21.36 14.76
CA GLY A 16 -46.48 20.15 13.96
C GLY A 16 -45.09 19.64 13.49
N LEU A 17 -44.56 18.62 14.11
CA LEU A 17 -43.49 17.84 13.53
C LEU A 17 -44.03 17.10 12.31
N ALA A 18 -43.75 17.62 11.12
CA ALA A 18 -43.89 16.87 9.88
C ALA A 18 -42.84 15.73 9.94
N LEU A 19 -43.27 14.52 10.28
CA LEU A 19 -42.55 13.28 10.05
C LEU A 19 -42.39 13.09 8.55
N LEU A 20 -41.32 13.61 7.99
CA LEU A 20 -40.85 13.18 6.67
C LEU A 20 -40.50 11.69 6.79
N PRO A 21 -41.07 10.81 5.94
CA PRO A 21 -40.63 9.41 5.96
C PRO A 21 -39.15 9.40 5.56
N LEU A 22 -38.31 8.88 6.47
CA LEU A 22 -36.98 8.41 6.13
C LEU A 22 -37.18 7.38 5.00
N THR A 23 -37.03 7.81 3.76
CA THR A 23 -36.83 6.88 2.65
C THR A 23 -35.55 6.14 2.96
N VAL A 24 -35.72 4.95 3.53
CA VAL A 24 -34.69 3.92 3.54
C VAL A 24 -34.28 3.80 2.08
N MET A 25 -33.10 4.30 1.72
CA MET A 25 -32.51 4.02 0.42
C MET A 25 -32.47 2.50 0.35
N ALA A 26 -33.34 1.92 -0.47
CA ALA A 26 -33.34 0.50 -0.73
C ALA A 26 -31.93 0.16 -1.21
N ASP A 27 -31.25 -0.71 -0.47
CA ASP A 27 -29.98 -1.26 -0.89
C ASP A 27 -30.12 -1.71 -2.34
N ALA A 28 -29.26 -1.20 -3.20
CA ALA A 28 -29.20 -1.66 -4.58
C ALA A 28 -29.15 -3.22 -4.54
N PRO A 29 -29.95 -3.91 -5.36
CA PRO A 29 -30.05 -5.36 -5.28
C PRO A 29 -28.64 -5.96 -5.34
N ALA A 30 -28.27 -6.64 -4.26
CA ALA A 30 -26.96 -7.26 -4.15
C ALA A 30 -26.79 -8.21 -5.34
N LEU A 31 -25.75 -7.99 -6.14
CA LEU A 31 -25.42 -8.87 -7.26
C LEU A 31 -25.46 -10.33 -6.78
N PRO A 32 -26.03 -11.27 -7.56
CA PRO A 32 -26.08 -12.66 -7.15
C PRO A 32 -24.68 -13.20 -6.85
N ALA A 33 -24.57 -14.07 -5.86
CA ALA A 33 -23.29 -14.68 -5.53
C ALA A 33 -22.74 -15.42 -6.76
N PRO A 34 -21.44 -15.29 -7.09
CA PRO A 34 -20.85 -16.04 -8.19
C PRO A 34 -21.00 -17.54 -7.93
N LYS A 35 -21.22 -18.32 -9.00
CA LYS A 35 -21.33 -19.79 -8.89
C LYS A 35 -19.94 -20.41 -8.99
N PRO A 36 -19.74 -21.63 -8.43
CA PRO A 36 -18.53 -22.41 -8.67
C PRO A 36 -18.20 -22.48 -10.14
N GLN A 37 -16.93 -22.29 -10.49
CA GLN A 37 -16.50 -22.25 -11.89
C GLN A 37 -15.14 -22.91 -12.05
N ARG A 38 -14.98 -23.69 -13.11
CA ARG A 38 -13.68 -24.19 -13.55
C ARG A 38 -13.13 -23.28 -14.65
N ILE A 39 -11.92 -22.75 -14.45
CA ILE A 39 -11.20 -21.94 -15.43
C ILE A 39 -9.87 -22.65 -15.71
N GLY A 40 -9.70 -23.13 -16.94
CA GLY A 40 -8.58 -23.98 -17.28
C GLY A 40 -8.51 -25.24 -16.39
N GLN A 41 -7.40 -25.39 -15.66
CA GLN A 41 -7.16 -26.50 -14.74
C GLN A 41 -7.61 -26.20 -13.29
N VAL A 42 -7.94 -24.96 -12.96
CA VAL A 42 -8.24 -24.53 -11.59
C VAL A 42 -9.74 -24.54 -11.33
N GLN A 43 -10.13 -25.19 -10.23
CA GLN A 43 -11.48 -25.12 -9.69
C GLN A 43 -11.58 -23.93 -8.74
N PHE A 44 -12.61 -23.10 -8.92
CA PHE A 44 -12.89 -21.94 -8.11
C PHE A 44 -14.24 -22.07 -7.40
N GLU A 45 -14.27 -21.74 -6.11
CA GLU A 45 -15.46 -21.75 -5.25
C GLU A 45 -15.77 -20.34 -4.74
N PRO A 46 -17.05 -20.00 -4.52
CA PRO A 46 -17.43 -18.70 -3.99
C PRO A 46 -16.74 -18.38 -2.67
N CYS A 47 -16.21 -17.15 -2.56
CA CYS A 47 -15.57 -16.67 -1.34
C CYS A 47 -15.77 -15.17 -1.15
N ASN A 48 -15.48 -14.71 0.06
CA ASN A 48 -15.40 -13.28 0.39
C ASN A 48 -13.96 -12.92 0.73
N LEU A 49 -13.42 -11.97 0.01
CA LEU A 49 -12.13 -11.35 0.32
C LEU A 49 -12.37 -10.25 1.33
N GLN A 50 -11.48 -10.11 2.29
CA GLN A 50 -11.58 -9.12 3.35
C GLN A 50 -10.38 -8.19 3.29
N ALA A 51 -10.62 -6.88 3.37
CA ALA A 51 -9.57 -5.89 3.50
C ALA A 51 -8.85 -6.01 4.87
N PRO A 52 -7.65 -5.43 5.02
CA PRO A 52 -6.96 -5.38 6.30
C PRO A 52 -7.83 -4.77 7.41
N SER A 53 -7.51 -5.13 8.66
CA SER A 53 -8.20 -4.63 9.87
C SER A 53 -8.26 -3.09 9.88
N GLY A 54 -9.41 -2.55 10.29
CA GLY A 54 -9.68 -1.11 10.24
C GLY A 54 -10.35 -0.64 8.95
N LEU A 55 -10.36 -1.45 7.89
CA LEU A 55 -11.15 -1.21 6.68
C LEU A 55 -12.26 -2.25 6.61
N GLU A 56 -13.47 -1.89 6.98
CA GLU A 56 -14.63 -2.80 6.92
C GLU A 56 -15.13 -3.02 5.49
N ARG A 57 -14.21 -3.41 4.61
CA ARG A 57 -14.50 -3.68 3.19
C ARG A 57 -14.40 -5.16 2.89
N ARG A 58 -15.37 -5.66 2.13
CA ARG A 58 -15.41 -7.03 1.61
C ARG A 58 -15.67 -7.02 0.11
N ALA A 59 -15.05 -7.96 -0.59
CA ALA A 59 -15.27 -8.15 -2.02
C ALA A 59 -15.63 -9.61 -2.30
N ARG A 60 -16.67 -9.84 -3.10
CA ARG A 60 -17.05 -11.18 -3.56
C ARG A 60 -16.12 -11.63 -4.67
N ALA A 61 -15.68 -12.85 -4.60
CA ALA A 61 -14.79 -13.48 -5.57
C ALA A 61 -15.06 -14.99 -5.67
N LEU A 62 -14.31 -15.65 -6.51
CA LEU A 62 -14.16 -17.09 -6.59
C LEU A 62 -12.74 -17.45 -6.20
N CYS A 63 -12.54 -18.20 -5.12
CA CYS A 63 -11.24 -18.60 -4.62
C CYS A 63 -10.86 -20.00 -5.10
N GLY A 64 -9.59 -20.18 -5.41
CA GLY A 64 -8.99 -21.45 -5.81
C GLY A 64 -7.55 -21.57 -5.35
N SER A 65 -6.87 -22.61 -5.75
CA SER A 65 -5.44 -22.78 -5.50
C SER A 65 -4.74 -23.51 -6.63
N LEU A 66 -3.42 -23.31 -6.70
CA LEU A 66 -2.54 -24.00 -7.63
C LEU A 66 -1.27 -24.44 -6.89
N LYS A 67 -0.91 -25.72 -6.99
CA LYS A 67 0.34 -26.23 -6.45
C LYS A 67 1.48 -25.97 -7.43
N VAL A 68 2.57 -25.43 -6.93
CA VAL A 68 3.82 -25.20 -7.66
C VAL A 68 5.02 -25.71 -6.84
N PRO A 69 6.11 -26.15 -7.49
CA PRO A 69 7.31 -26.53 -6.73
C PRO A 69 7.93 -25.30 -6.08
N GLU A 70 8.35 -25.43 -4.80
CA GLU A 70 9.12 -24.41 -4.12
C GLU A 70 10.44 -24.16 -4.85
N ASN A 71 11.21 -25.23 -5.10
CA ASN A 71 12.41 -25.20 -5.91
C ASN A 71 12.09 -25.67 -7.34
N PRO A 72 12.21 -24.82 -8.36
CA PRO A 72 11.89 -25.20 -9.74
C PRO A 72 12.81 -26.28 -10.31
N GLN A 73 14.01 -26.46 -9.74
CA GLN A 73 14.95 -27.52 -10.12
C GLN A 73 14.58 -28.89 -9.52
N LEU A 74 13.70 -28.89 -8.53
CA LEU A 74 13.20 -30.10 -7.86
C LEU A 74 11.66 -30.17 -7.95
N PRO A 75 11.11 -30.46 -9.14
CA PRO A 75 9.65 -30.37 -9.38
C PRO A 75 8.84 -31.37 -8.55
N ARG A 76 9.45 -32.43 -8.02
CA ARG A 76 8.82 -33.40 -7.11
C ARG A 76 9.17 -33.14 -5.63
N GLY A 77 9.91 -32.08 -5.33
CA GLY A 77 10.26 -31.66 -3.97
C GLY A 77 9.10 -31.01 -3.23
N ARG A 78 9.43 -30.16 -2.28
CA ARG A 78 8.43 -29.38 -1.53
C ARG A 78 7.55 -28.57 -2.49
N GLN A 79 6.26 -28.65 -2.27
CA GLN A 79 5.24 -27.89 -3.06
C GLN A 79 4.74 -26.73 -2.24
N ILE A 80 4.49 -25.61 -2.93
CA ILE A 80 3.78 -24.44 -2.40
C ILE A 80 2.38 -24.46 -3.00
N GLU A 81 1.36 -24.24 -2.20
CA GLU A 81 0.01 -24.02 -2.66
C GLU A 81 -0.24 -22.51 -2.78
N LEU A 82 -0.28 -22.00 -4.01
CA LEU A 82 -0.62 -20.61 -4.28
C LEU A 82 -2.11 -20.39 -4.07
N LYS A 83 -2.47 -19.40 -3.28
CA LYS A 83 -3.85 -18.94 -3.11
C LYS A 83 -4.22 -18.00 -4.25
N LEU A 84 -5.33 -18.32 -4.91
CA LEU A 84 -5.83 -17.59 -6.07
C LEU A 84 -7.21 -17.04 -5.80
N ALA A 85 -7.56 -15.93 -6.44
CA ALA A 85 -8.94 -15.55 -6.60
C ALA A 85 -9.22 -15.06 -8.03
N TRP A 86 -10.36 -15.43 -8.55
CA TRP A 86 -10.94 -14.92 -9.78
C TRP A 86 -12.08 -13.98 -9.44
N VAL A 87 -11.98 -12.74 -9.92
CA VAL A 87 -13.07 -11.77 -9.80
C VAL A 87 -13.65 -11.57 -11.20
N PRO A 88 -14.86 -12.04 -11.47
CA PRO A 88 -15.44 -11.97 -12.80
C PRO A 88 -15.72 -10.52 -13.23
N PRO A 89 -15.75 -10.25 -14.56
CA PRO A 89 -16.18 -8.97 -15.06
C PRO A 89 -17.63 -8.68 -14.70
N LEU A 90 -17.97 -7.41 -14.52
CA LEU A 90 -19.33 -6.98 -14.17
C LEU A 90 -20.31 -7.17 -15.34
N LYS A 91 -19.84 -6.89 -16.57
CA LYS A 91 -20.62 -7.03 -17.81
C LYS A 91 -20.14 -8.29 -18.56
N SER A 92 -20.63 -9.46 -18.18
CA SER A 92 -20.19 -10.75 -18.73
C SER A 92 -20.37 -10.87 -20.25
N PHE A 93 -21.40 -10.24 -20.82
CA PHE A 93 -21.65 -10.22 -22.27
C PHE A 93 -20.63 -9.38 -23.06
N MET A 94 -19.84 -8.54 -22.38
CA MET A 94 -18.75 -7.75 -22.95
C MET A 94 -17.37 -8.21 -22.48
N ALA A 95 -17.30 -9.34 -21.82
CA ALA A 95 -16.08 -9.86 -21.21
C ALA A 95 -14.95 -10.02 -22.21
N GLN A 96 -13.80 -9.48 -21.89
CA GLN A 96 -12.56 -9.65 -22.64
C GLN A 96 -11.82 -10.90 -22.17
N LYS A 97 -11.05 -11.52 -23.08
CA LYS A 97 -10.29 -12.76 -22.81
C LYS A 97 -8.93 -12.50 -22.14
N ASP A 98 -8.53 -11.25 -21.99
CA ASP A 98 -7.26 -10.79 -21.46
C ASP A 98 -7.46 -10.15 -20.05
N PRO A 99 -7.52 -10.97 -18.99
CA PRO A 99 -7.73 -10.46 -17.63
C PRO A 99 -6.57 -9.63 -17.12
N VAL A 100 -6.80 -8.94 -16.00
CA VAL A 100 -5.77 -8.16 -15.31
C VAL A 100 -5.30 -8.94 -14.08
N PHE A 101 -3.99 -9.17 -13.98
CA PHE A 101 -3.34 -9.66 -12.77
C PHE A 101 -2.96 -8.48 -11.89
N LEU A 102 -3.51 -8.45 -10.69
CA LEU A 102 -3.12 -7.46 -9.67
C LEU A 102 -1.91 -7.98 -8.90
N LEU A 103 -0.92 -7.11 -8.71
CA LEU A 103 0.34 -7.43 -8.04
C LEU A 103 0.57 -6.42 -6.91
N SER A 104 0.54 -6.90 -5.67
CA SER A 104 0.65 -6.05 -4.48
C SER A 104 2.08 -5.61 -4.18
N GLY A 105 2.20 -4.60 -3.35
CA GLY A 105 3.45 -3.99 -2.93
C GLY A 105 4.15 -4.69 -1.75
N GLY A 106 4.87 -3.92 -1.01
CA GLY A 106 5.69 -4.32 0.12
C GLY A 106 7.18 -4.26 -0.22
N PRO A 107 7.87 -5.39 -0.53
CA PRO A 107 7.37 -6.78 -0.70
C PRO A 107 6.74 -7.37 0.56
N GLY A 108 5.90 -8.39 0.36
CA GLY A 108 5.30 -9.14 1.47
C GLY A 108 3.82 -8.87 1.75
N GLN A 109 3.16 -7.97 1.01
CA GLN A 109 1.71 -7.78 1.08
C GLN A 109 0.99 -8.86 0.27
N ASP A 110 -0.15 -9.33 0.78
CA ASP A 110 -0.99 -10.24 0.02
C ASP A 110 -1.91 -9.49 -0.96
N THR A 111 -2.21 -10.14 -2.09
CA THR A 111 -2.97 -9.53 -3.16
C THR A 111 -4.46 -9.58 -2.91
N LEU A 112 -4.94 -10.62 -2.23
CA LEU A 112 -6.37 -10.81 -1.99
C LEU A 112 -6.93 -9.75 -1.04
N GLN A 113 -6.21 -9.41 0.05
CA GLN A 113 -6.57 -8.32 0.96
C GLN A 113 -6.44 -6.95 0.27
N THR A 114 -5.34 -6.75 -0.47
CA THR A 114 -5.12 -5.51 -1.24
C THR A 114 -6.27 -5.25 -2.21
N TYR A 115 -6.70 -6.27 -2.94
CA TYR A 115 -7.86 -6.15 -3.82
C TYR A 115 -9.13 -5.77 -3.06
N ALA A 116 -9.41 -6.39 -1.92
CA ALA A 116 -10.60 -6.07 -1.15
C ALA A 116 -10.64 -4.61 -0.69
N ALA A 117 -9.47 -4.03 -0.37
CA ALA A 117 -9.34 -2.61 -0.03
C ALA A 117 -9.56 -1.70 -1.26
N LEU A 118 -9.07 -2.09 -2.43
CA LEU A 118 -9.05 -1.29 -3.66
C LEU A 118 -10.19 -1.60 -4.64
N ALA A 119 -11.08 -2.55 -4.32
CA ALA A 119 -12.13 -3.02 -5.22
C ALA A 119 -12.99 -1.91 -5.87
N PRO A 120 -13.36 -0.80 -5.17
CA PRO A 120 -14.07 0.30 -5.80
C PRO A 120 -13.28 0.97 -6.94
N SER A 121 -11.99 1.21 -6.75
CA SER A 121 -11.11 1.85 -7.75
C SER A 121 -10.82 0.97 -8.97
N LEU A 122 -11.14 -0.32 -8.88
CA LEU A 122 -10.97 -1.30 -9.96
C LEU A 122 -12.28 -1.62 -10.68
N ALA A 123 -13.38 -0.94 -10.33
CA ALA A 123 -14.71 -1.20 -10.89
C ALA A 123 -14.76 -0.94 -12.41
N GLU A 124 -14.13 0.13 -12.89
CA GLU A 124 -14.08 0.50 -14.30
C GLU A 124 -13.35 -0.55 -15.16
N ILE A 125 -12.22 -1.05 -14.67
CA ILE A 125 -11.50 -2.17 -15.30
C ILE A 125 -12.40 -3.41 -15.33
N ARG A 126 -13.09 -3.68 -14.20
CA ARG A 126 -13.97 -4.84 -14.06
C ARG A 126 -15.24 -4.79 -14.89
N GLU A 127 -15.61 -3.66 -15.43
CA GLU A 127 -16.74 -3.62 -16.35
C GLU A 127 -16.62 -4.71 -17.43
N ARG A 128 -15.43 -4.89 -17.99
CA ARG A 128 -15.17 -5.77 -19.14
C ARG A 128 -14.09 -6.82 -18.92
N ARG A 129 -13.22 -6.68 -17.91
CA ARG A 129 -12.12 -7.62 -17.65
C ARG A 129 -12.25 -8.23 -16.27
N GLY A 130 -12.08 -9.54 -16.22
CA GLY A 130 -11.91 -10.21 -14.95
C GLY A 130 -10.54 -9.86 -14.33
N MET A 131 -10.46 -9.99 -13.00
CA MET A 131 -9.21 -9.85 -12.27
C MET A 131 -8.74 -11.23 -11.80
N VAL A 132 -7.46 -11.50 -11.97
CA VAL A 132 -6.78 -12.65 -11.37
C VAL A 132 -5.93 -12.12 -10.21
N LEU A 133 -6.20 -12.62 -9.04
CA LEU A 133 -5.48 -12.28 -7.82
C LEU A 133 -4.64 -13.49 -7.42
N VAL A 134 -3.37 -13.29 -7.18
CA VAL A 134 -2.45 -14.33 -6.72
C VAL A 134 -1.74 -13.80 -5.50
N ASP A 135 -1.98 -14.41 -4.33
CA ASP A 135 -1.06 -14.15 -3.23
C ASP A 135 0.31 -14.66 -3.65
N GLN A 136 1.25 -13.75 -3.75
CA GLN A 136 2.63 -14.12 -4.09
C GLN A 136 3.15 -15.15 -3.10
N ARG A 137 4.00 -16.12 -3.56
CA ARG A 137 4.64 -17.07 -2.64
C ARG A 137 5.24 -16.34 -1.45
N GLY A 138 5.06 -16.86 -0.26
CA GLY A 138 5.50 -16.24 0.98
C GLY A 138 4.56 -15.19 1.56
N THR A 139 3.43 -14.89 0.90
CA THR A 139 2.43 -13.92 1.38
C THR A 139 1.06 -14.59 1.57
N GLY A 140 0.15 -13.92 2.26
CA GLY A 140 -1.26 -14.30 2.40
C GLY A 140 -1.47 -15.79 2.63
N GLY A 141 -2.29 -16.42 1.78
CA GLY A 141 -2.56 -17.85 1.79
C GLY A 141 -1.52 -18.72 1.07
N SER A 142 -0.46 -18.12 0.48
CA SER A 142 0.57 -18.81 -0.32
C SER A 142 1.84 -19.07 0.48
N ASN A 143 1.76 -19.91 1.51
CA ASN A 143 2.88 -20.23 2.40
C ASN A 143 3.51 -19.00 3.07
N ARG A 144 2.69 -18.15 3.70
CA ARG A 144 3.12 -16.88 4.33
C ARG A 144 4.37 -17.05 5.18
N LEU A 145 5.41 -16.28 4.89
CA LEU A 145 6.66 -16.18 5.66
C LEU A 145 6.53 -15.09 6.73
N GLY A 146 5.60 -15.29 7.66
CA GLY A 146 5.45 -14.44 8.84
C GLY A 146 6.53 -14.72 9.87
N CYS A 147 7.17 -13.69 10.39
CA CYS A 147 8.13 -13.80 11.47
C CYS A 147 7.43 -13.80 12.83
N PRO A 148 7.80 -14.67 13.77
CA PRO A 148 7.27 -14.60 15.12
C PRO A 148 7.72 -13.30 15.79
N MET A 149 6.77 -12.59 16.38
CA MET A 149 7.02 -11.36 17.13
C MET A 149 6.44 -11.49 18.53
N ALA A 150 7.22 -11.11 19.53
CA ALA A 150 6.73 -11.02 20.89
C ALA A 150 5.58 -10.01 21.00
N PRO A 151 4.60 -10.22 21.90
CA PRO A 151 3.61 -9.20 22.20
C PRO A 151 4.29 -7.86 22.56
N GLY A 152 3.81 -6.76 22.01
CA GLY A 152 4.34 -5.43 22.28
C GLY A 152 5.62 -5.06 21.52
N THR A 153 6.15 -5.92 20.62
CA THR A 153 7.24 -5.53 19.73
C THR A 153 6.80 -4.34 18.86
N ASP A 154 7.55 -3.26 18.91
CA ASP A 154 7.32 -2.08 18.08
C ASP A 154 8.25 -2.13 16.85
N MET A 155 7.67 -2.36 15.68
CA MET A 155 8.41 -2.39 14.41
C MET A 155 8.83 -0.99 13.95
N LEU A 156 8.15 0.05 14.41
CA LEU A 156 8.43 1.43 14.01
C LEU A 156 9.68 1.99 14.69
N SER A 157 10.04 1.42 15.85
CA SER A 157 11.20 1.87 16.64
C SER A 157 12.21 0.74 16.92
N MET A 158 12.30 -0.22 16.02
CA MET A 158 13.23 -1.34 16.20
C MET A 158 14.67 -0.89 15.96
N PRO A 159 15.53 -0.83 17.00
CA PRO A 159 16.90 -0.40 16.81
C PRO A 159 17.71 -1.41 15.97
N PRO A 160 18.80 -1.01 15.30
CA PRO A 160 19.54 -1.84 14.35
C PRO A 160 19.92 -3.23 14.90
N GLN A 161 20.39 -3.31 16.13
CA GLN A 161 20.77 -4.58 16.77
C GLN A 161 19.55 -5.49 17.00
N ALA A 162 18.41 -4.91 17.37
CA ALA A 162 17.16 -5.66 17.54
C ALA A 162 16.63 -6.16 16.20
N LEU A 163 16.76 -5.39 15.12
CA LEU A 163 16.39 -5.82 13.76
C LEU A 163 17.23 -7.02 13.31
N VAL A 164 18.56 -7.00 13.56
CA VAL A 164 19.43 -8.14 13.25
C VAL A 164 19.00 -9.38 14.04
N ALA A 165 18.80 -9.25 15.36
CA ALA A 165 18.36 -10.36 16.20
C ALA A 165 16.98 -10.90 15.78
N PHE A 166 16.04 -10.00 15.47
CA PHE A 166 14.71 -10.36 14.94
C PHE A 166 14.82 -11.15 13.63
N THR A 167 15.65 -10.69 12.69
CA THR A 167 15.85 -11.34 11.39
C THR A 167 16.44 -12.74 11.55
N GLN A 168 17.42 -12.92 12.45
CA GLN A 168 18.00 -14.24 12.76
C GLN A 168 16.98 -15.17 13.40
N ALA A 169 16.18 -14.68 14.34
CA ALA A 169 15.10 -15.45 14.95
C ALA A 169 14.02 -15.85 13.93
N CYS A 170 13.70 -14.95 13.03
CA CYS A 170 12.77 -15.21 11.91
C CYS A 170 13.32 -16.31 10.98
N GLN A 171 14.56 -16.21 10.54
CA GLN A 171 15.20 -17.22 9.71
C GLN A 171 15.14 -18.61 10.36
N LYS A 172 15.49 -18.70 11.65
CA LYS A 172 15.42 -19.96 12.40
C LYS A 172 13.99 -20.51 12.47
N ALA A 173 13.00 -19.66 12.71
CA ALA A 173 11.60 -20.08 12.80
C ALA A 173 11.01 -20.55 11.46
N LEU A 174 11.58 -20.10 10.34
CA LEU A 174 11.12 -20.44 8.99
C LEU A 174 11.90 -21.62 8.37
N ALA A 175 13.01 -22.08 8.96
CA ALA A 175 13.93 -23.04 8.35
C ALA A 175 13.26 -24.38 7.95
N ASP A 176 12.33 -24.89 8.77
CA ASP A 176 11.60 -26.13 8.46
C ASP A 176 10.40 -25.89 7.53
N LYS A 177 9.91 -24.65 7.46
CA LYS A 177 8.73 -24.29 6.69
C LYS A 177 9.05 -24.00 5.23
N ALA A 178 10.22 -23.42 4.95
CA ALA A 178 10.58 -22.90 3.64
C ALA A 178 12.07 -22.93 3.37
N ASP A 179 12.46 -23.14 2.12
CA ASP A 179 13.79 -22.81 1.64
C ASP A 179 13.78 -21.34 1.17
N LEU A 180 14.25 -20.45 2.05
CA LEU A 180 14.16 -19.01 1.88
C LEU A 180 14.85 -18.46 0.62
N ARG A 181 15.70 -19.29 -0.04
CA ARG A 181 16.37 -18.93 -1.30
C ARG A 181 15.39 -18.85 -2.49
N PHE A 182 14.23 -19.47 -2.37
CA PHE A 182 13.22 -19.55 -3.44
C PHE A 182 12.01 -18.63 -3.23
N TYR A 183 12.20 -17.56 -2.46
CA TYR A 183 11.16 -16.53 -2.23
C TYR A 183 11.61 -15.18 -2.79
N THR A 184 11.89 -15.16 -4.10
CA THR A 184 12.38 -14.00 -4.84
C THR A 184 11.33 -13.49 -5.83
N THR A 185 11.55 -12.31 -6.39
CA THR A 185 10.75 -11.79 -7.52
C THR A 185 10.80 -12.75 -8.72
N THR A 186 11.96 -13.35 -8.99
CA THR A 186 12.13 -14.31 -10.09
C THR A 186 11.23 -15.54 -9.91
N ASP A 187 11.14 -16.07 -8.68
CA ASP A 187 10.29 -17.21 -8.38
C ASP A 187 8.80 -16.83 -8.45
N ALA A 188 8.44 -15.65 -7.97
CA ALA A 188 7.08 -15.12 -8.09
C ALA A 188 6.65 -14.97 -9.57
N VAL A 189 7.54 -14.52 -10.43
CA VAL A 189 7.30 -14.42 -11.88
C VAL A 189 7.06 -15.78 -12.52
N ARG A 190 7.81 -16.81 -12.11
CA ARG A 190 7.58 -18.22 -12.54
C ARG A 190 6.20 -18.72 -12.10
N ASP A 191 5.79 -18.39 -10.88
CA ASP A 191 4.47 -18.74 -10.36
C ASP A 191 3.35 -18.07 -11.17
N LEU A 192 3.47 -16.77 -11.47
CA LEU A 192 2.48 -16.06 -12.29
C LEU A 192 2.34 -16.70 -13.68
N GLU A 193 3.45 -17.13 -14.30
CA GLU A 193 3.43 -17.83 -15.57
C GLU A 193 2.78 -19.23 -15.44
N ALA A 194 3.03 -19.93 -14.34
CA ALA A 194 2.34 -21.19 -14.07
C ALA A 194 0.83 -21.00 -13.90
N VAL A 195 0.41 -19.94 -13.19
CA VAL A 195 -1.02 -19.57 -13.05
C VAL A 195 -1.62 -19.22 -14.41
N ARG A 196 -0.96 -18.38 -15.22
CA ARG A 196 -1.44 -18.03 -16.57
C ARG A 196 -1.69 -19.29 -17.41
N LYS A 197 -0.73 -20.22 -17.43
CA LYS A 197 -0.84 -21.50 -18.15
C LYS A 197 -1.96 -22.36 -17.60
N ALA A 198 -2.06 -22.51 -16.27
CA ALA A 198 -3.10 -23.31 -15.64
C ALA A 198 -4.51 -22.77 -15.92
N LEU A 199 -4.66 -21.46 -16.09
CA LEU A 199 -5.93 -20.82 -16.46
C LEU A 199 -6.19 -20.83 -17.96
N GLY A 200 -5.25 -21.27 -18.81
CA GLY A 200 -5.40 -21.33 -20.26
C GLY A 200 -5.40 -19.95 -20.93
N LEU A 201 -4.76 -18.96 -20.33
CA LEU A 201 -4.72 -17.59 -20.83
C LEU A 201 -3.58 -17.41 -21.84
N GLU A 202 -3.87 -16.82 -22.99
CA GLU A 202 -2.86 -16.53 -24.02
C GLU A 202 -2.00 -15.33 -23.61
N ARG A 203 -2.65 -14.20 -23.30
CA ARG A 203 -2.01 -12.94 -22.89
C ARG A 203 -2.72 -12.36 -21.71
N ILE A 204 -1.97 -11.64 -20.86
CA ILE A 204 -2.48 -11.00 -19.65
C ILE A 204 -2.08 -9.53 -19.59
N ASN A 205 -2.86 -8.74 -18.85
CA ASN A 205 -2.46 -7.40 -18.43
C ASN A 205 -1.98 -7.48 -16.99
N LEU A 206 -1.00 -6.66 -16.64
CA LEU A 206 -0.46 -6.59 -15.28
C LEU A 206 -0.69 -5.19 -14.70
N LEU A 207 -1.24 -5.14 -13.51
CA LEU A 207 -1.36 -3.94 -12.71
C LEU A 207 -0.53 -4.14 -11.46
N GLY A 208 0.63 -3.48 -11.40
CA GLY A 208 1.54 -3.53 -10.27
C GLY A 208 1.43 -2.28 -9.40
N ILE A 209 1.54 -2.46 -8.10
CA ILE A 209 1.54 -1.39 -7.10
C ILE A 209 2.86 -1.43 -6.34
N SER A 210 3.62 -0.31 -6.31
CA SER A 210 4.87 -0.21 -5.55
C SER A 210 5.85 -1.36 -5.93
N TYR A 211 6.30 -2.21 -5.00
CA TYR A 211 7.10 -3.40 -5.32
C TYR A 211 6.44 -4.31 -6.38
N GLY A 212 5.09 -4.40 -6.41
CA GLY A 212 4.38 -5.18 -7.44
C GLY A 212 4.68 -4.72 -8.87
N THR A 213 5.13 -3.49 -9.06
CA THR A 213 5.58 -2.98 -10.36
C THR A 213 6.88 -3.63 -10.82
N ARG A 214 7.82 -3.91 -9.88
CA ARG A 214 9.02 -4.73 -10.17
C ARG A 214 8.62 -6.12 -10.63
N VAL A 215 7.67 -6.76 -9.96
CA VAL A 215 7.14 -8.08 -10.38
C VAL A 215 6.56 -8.01 -11.78
N ALA A 216 5.75 -6.97 -12.09
CA ALA A 216 5.17 -6.75 -13.40
C ALA A 216 6.24 -6.56 -14.49
N LEU A 217 7.25 -5.71 -14.22
CA LEU A 217 8.35 -5.46 -15.13
C LEU A 217 9.21 -6.71 -15.37
N GLN A 218 9.52 -7.49 -14.31
CA GLN A 218 10.25 -8.73 -14.44
C GLN A 218 9.45 -9.80 -15.20
N TYR A 219 8.13 -9.85 -15.02
CA TYR A 219 7.27 -10.73 -15.82
C TYR A 219 7.31 -10.32 -17.30
N ALA A 220 7.10 -9.04 -17.60
CA ALA A 220 7.10 -8.52 -18.98
C ALA A 220 8.46 -8.71 -19.67
N ARG A 221 9.58 -8.62 -18.91
CA ARG A 221 10.93 -8.90 -19.43
C ARG A 221 11.10 -10.37 -19.80
N GLN A 222 10.63 -11.30 -18.97
CA GLN A 222 10.78 -12.74 -19.19
C GLN A 222 9.76 -13.30 -20.19
N TYR A 223 8.55 -12.75 -20.21
CA TYR A 223 7.41 -13.22 -21.01
C TYR A 223 6.78 -12.08 -21.84
N PRO A 224 7.56 -11.42 -22.73
CA PRO A 224 7.05 -10.27 -23.49
C PRO A 224 5.88 -10.63 -24.41
N GLN A 225 5.85 -11.83 -24.98
CA GLN A 225 4.78 -12.29 -25.87
C GLN A 225 3.47 -12.55 -25.13
N GLN A 226 3.53 -12.90 -23.83
CA GLN A 226 2.39 -13.15 -22.97
C GLN A 226 1.87 -11.89 -22.30
N THR A 227 2.65 -10.80 -22.35
CA THR A 227 2.28 -9.51 -21.77
C THR A 227 1.55 -8.66 -22.80
N ARG A 228 0.34 -8.21 -22.48
CA ARG A 228 -0.42 -7.33 -23.36
C ARG A 228 -0.21 -5.85 -23.05
N ALA A 229 -0.31 -5.47 -21.77
CA ALA A 229 -0.10 -4.10 -21.29
C ALA A 229 0.26 -4.11 -19.80
N LEU A 230 0.94 -3.03 -19.37
CA LEU A 230 1.31 -2.80 -17.98
C LEU A 230 0.68 -1.50 -17.47
N ILE A 231 0.16 -1.54 -16.24
CA ILE A 231 -0.13 -0.36 -15.43
C ILE A 231 0.77 -0.43 -14.20
N LEU A 232 1.55 0.62 -13.96
CA LEU A 232 2.56 0.70 -12.91
C LEU A 232 2.21 1.86 -11.98
N ASP A 233 1.64 1.57 -10.81
CA ASP A 233 1.30 2.57 -9.80
C ASP A 233 2.44 2.69 -8.79
N SER A 234 3.05 3.87 -8.71
CA SER A 234 4.27 4.15 -7.95
C SER A 234 5.39 3.15 -8.31
N PRO A 235 5.95 3.23 -9.54
CA PRO A 235 6.85 2.22 -10.08
C PRO A 235 8.20 2.17 -9.39
N LEU A 236 8.67 0.94 -9.13
CA LEU A 236 10.07 0.61 -8.84
C LEU A 236 10.68 0.02 -10.12
N PRO A 237 11.35 0.83 -10.95
CA PRO A 237 11.83 0.39 -12.26
C PRO A 237 13.00 -0.59 -12.15
N ASN A 238 13.21 -1.36 -13.21
CA ASN A 238 14.37 -2.24 -13.32
C ASN A 238 15.67 -1.40 -13.24
N GLY A 239 16.68 -1.92 -12.53
CA GLY A 239 17.92 -1.20 -12.28
C GLY A 239 17.87 -0.24 -11.09
N HIS A 240 16.71 -0.06 -10.43
CA HIS A 240 16.57 0.67 -9.19
C HIS A 240 16.25 -0.30 -8.03
N TYR A 241 16.74 0.00 -6.86
CA TYR A 241 16.72 -0.88 -5.69
C TYR A 241 16.22 -0.14 -4.46
N LEU A 242 15.78 -0.89 -3.45
CA LEU A 242 15.31 -0.30 -2.19
C LEU A 242 16.40 0.52 -1.47
N GLY A 243 17.67 0.17 -1.65
CA GLY A 243 18.79 0.94 -1.09
C GLY A 243 19.16 2.20 -1.88
N ASP A 244 18.57 2.39 -3.06
CA ASP A 244 18.72 3.61 -3.85
C ASP A 244 17.73 4.72 -3.39
N LEU A 245 16.83 4.39 -2.44
CA LEU A 245 15.96 5.38 -1.82
C LEU A 245 16.83 6.39 -1.08
N ASP A 246 16.91 7.60 -1.62
CA ASP A 246 17.71 8.67 -1.06
C ASP A 246 16.95 9.33 0.10
N ALA A 247 17.55 9.33 1.30
CA ALA A 247 17.00 10.01 2.47
C ALA A 247 16.68 11.49 2.20
N ARG A 248 17.48 12.15 1.35
CA ARG A 248 17.25 13.53 0.93
C ARG A 248 16.00 13.68 0.08
N GLN A 249 15.80 12.80 -0.91
CA GLN A 249 14.59 12.82 -1.75
C GLN A 249 13.33 12.60 -0.92
N HIS A 250 13.40 11.68 0.05
CA HIS A 250 12.33 11.45 1.00
C HIS A 250 12.05 12.67 1.88
N GLU A 251 13.09 13.28 2.41
CA GLU A 251 12.98 14.51 3.22
C GLU A 251 12.42 15.68 2.40
N ASP A 252 12.88 15.85 1.16
CA ASP A 252 12.40 16.90 0.25
C ASP A 252 10.93 16.70 -0.13
N ALA A 253 10.49 15.48 -0.35
CA ALA A 253 9.08 15.17 -0.57
C ALA A 253 8.24 15.52 0.66
N LEU A 254 8.70 15.16 1.85
CA LEU A 254 8.03 15.53 3.10
C LEU A 254 8.00 17.05 3.33
N LYS A 255 9.09 17.76 3.04
CA LYS A 255 9.12 19.23 3.12
C LYS A 255 8.10 19.87 2.20
N ARG A 256 8.03 19.41 0.93
CA ARG A 256 7.00 19.89 -0.03
C ARG A 256 5.58 19.59 0.46
N LEU A 257 5.37 18.40 1.04
CA LEU A 257 4.07 18.04 1.61
C LEU A 257 3.68 18.97 2.77
N LEU A 258 4.60 19.25 3.68
CA LEU A 258 4.38 20.09 4.86
C LEU A 258 4.32 21.58 4.53
N SER A 259 4.98 22.04 3.44
CA SER A 259 4.92 23.45 2.99
C SER A 259 3.50 23.87 2.62
N ARG A 260 2.63 22.94 2.26
CA ARG A 260 1.21 23.22 2.06
C ARG A 260 0.56 23.92 3.24
N CYS A 261 1.02 23.64 4.47
CA CYS A 261 0.51 24.34 5.66
C CYS A 261 1.07 25.75 5.77
N THR A 262 2.33 25.99 5.43
CA THR A 262 2.93 27.34 5.46
C THR A 262 2.37 28.23 4.34
N GLU A 263 1.95 27.65 3.23
CA GLU A 263 1.32 28.33 2.09
C GLU A 263 -0.18 28.61 2.34
N ASP A 264 -0.85 27.79 3.17
CA ASP A 264 -2.24 28.01 3.58
C ASP A 264 -2.30 28.94 4.80
N THR A 265 -2.88 30.13 4.61
CA THR A 265 -2.94 31.18 5.66
C THR A 265 -3.65 30.69 6.93
N ALA A 266 -4.71 29.86 6.80
CA ALA A 266 -5.45 29.36 7.96
C ALA A 266 -4.63 28.30 8.72
N CYS A 267 -3.97 27.40 8.00
CA CYS A 267 -3.10 26.39 8.59
C CYS A 267 -1.89 27.03 9.28
N HIS A 268 -1.17 27.91 8.58
CA HIS A 268 0.01 28.58 9.15
C HIS A 268 -0.33 29.38 10.42
N LYS A 269 -1.45 30.13 10.40
CA LYS A 269 -1.91 30.85 11.58
C LYS A 269 -2.27 29.94 12.75
N ALA A 270 -2.85 28.78 12.48
CA ALA A 270 -3.31 27.86 13.52
C ALA A 270 -2.17 26.97 14.05
N LEU A 271 -1.29 26.48 13.18
CA LEU A 271 -0.34 25.41 13.49
C LEU A 271 1.14 25.81 13.32
N GLY A 272 1.43 26.97 12.71
CA GLY A 272 2.80 27.43 12.43
C GLY A 272 3.46 26.62 11.31
N ASP A 273 4.81 26.57 11.33
CA ASP A 273 5.61 25.81 10.37
C ASP A 273 5.82 24.36 10.88
N PRO A 274 5.27 23.34 10.22
CA PRO A 274 5.32 21.98 10.73
C PRO A 274 6.72 21.33 10.65
N TYR A 275 7.54 21.67 9.65
CA TYR A 275 8.83 20.98 9.48
C TYR A 275 9.85 21.30 10.59
N PRO A 276 10.12 22.55 10.97
CA PRO A 276 10.96 22.87 12.13
C PRO A 276 10.39 22.30 13.43
N GLN A 277 9.05 22.29 13.61
CA GLN A 277 8.42 21.68 14.77
C GLN A 277 8.70 20.19 14.84
N LEU A 278 8.63 19.47 13.70
CA LEU A 278 8.99 18.06 13.63
C LEU A 278 10.41 17.80 14.11
N LEU A 279 11.39 18.56 13.61
CA LEU A 279 12.78 18.42 14.03
C LEU A 279 12.96 18.61 15.54
N GLN A 280 12.30 19.60 16.12
CA GLN A 280 12.29 19.83 17.58
C GLN A 280 11.67 18.67 18.35
N VAL A 281 10.56 18.10 17.84
CA VAL A 281 9.92 16.92 18.44
C VAL A 281 10.86 15.72 18.43
N LEU A 282 11.51 15.44 17.31
CA LEU A 282 12.47 14.34 17.18
C LEU A 282 13.66 14.51 18.14
N GLU A 283 14.21 15.74 18.25
CA GLU A 283 15.30 16.02 19.19
C GLU A 283 14.88 15.79 20.65
N LYS A 284 13.70 16.31 21.06
CA LYS A 284 13.16 16.10 22.41
C LYS A 284 12.95 14.62 22.72
N LEU A 285 12.36 13.85 21.78
CA LEU A 285 12.11 12.43 21.95
C LEU A 285 13.40 11.61 22.00
N ARG A 286 14.43 11.99 21.24
CA ARG A 286 15.76 11.36 21.28
C ARG A 286 16.41 11.57 22.65
N ALA A 287 16.32 12.77 23.20
CA ALA A 287 16.84 13.07 24.54
C ALA A 287 16.05 12.36 25.64
N LYS A 288 14.73 12.31 25.51
CA LYS A 288 13.84 11.70 26.51
C LYS A 288 12.58 11.14 25.86
N PRO A 289 12.53 9.83 25.56
CA PRO A 289 11.31 9.16 25.10
C PRO A 289 10.14 9.32 26.07
N VAL A 290 8.91 9.33 25.54
CA VAL A 290 7.68 9.55 26.33
C VAL A 290 6.89 8.24 26.42
N GLU A 291 6.45 7.88 27.63
CA GLU A 291 5.50 6.80 27.87
C GLU A 291 4.07 7.36 27.82
N VAL A 292 3.25 6.85 26.92
CA VAL A 292 1.85 7.25 26.73
C VAL A 292 0.94 6.15 27.22
N ASN A 293 -0.01 6.48 28.09
CA ASN A 293 -1.07 5.57 28.53
C ASN A 293 -2.27 5.72 27.59
N LEU A 294 -2.59 4.68 26.86
CA LEU A 294 -3.67 4.66 25.88
C LEU A 294 -4.82 3.79 26.36
N LYS A 295 -6.05 4.27 26.19
CA LYS A 295 -7.26 3.49 26.40
C LYS A 295 -7.78 2.98 25.06
N LEU A 296 -7.68 1.67 24.83
CA LEU A 296 -8.02 1.08 23.54
C LEU A 296 -9.50 0.72 23.42
N PRO A 297 -10.18 1.09 22.33
CA PRO A 297 -11.52 0.56 22.02
C PRO A 297 -11.42 -0.92 21.60
N PRO A 298 -12.52 -1.71 21.66
CA PRO A 298 -13.81 -1.36 22.25
C PRO A 298 -13.90 -1.61 23.77
N ARG A 299 -12.93 -2.37 24.34
CA ARG A 299 -12.99 -2.84 25.74
C ARG A 299 -12.49 -1.82 26.75
N GLY A 300 -11.85 -0.74 26.29
CA GLY A 300 -11.30 0.29 27.16
C GLY A 300 -10.09 -0.16 27.97
N GLU A 301 -9.35 -1.15 27.49
CA GLU A 301 -8.11 -1.62 28.10
C GLU A 301 -7.02 -0.55 28.07
N TRP A 302 -6.30 -0.39 29.19
CA TRP A 302 -5.17 0.51 29.27
C TRP A 302 -3.90 -0.19 28.79
N VAL A 303 -3.21 0.41 27.83
CA VAL A 303 -1.92 -0.05 27.33
C VAL A 303 -0.91 1.07 27.41
N ARG A 304 0.36 0.73 27.60
CA ARG A 304 1.48 1.68 27.48
C ARG A 304 2.03 1.62 26.07
N GLN A 305 2.29 2.79 25.52
CA GLN A 305 3.01 2.94 24.26
C GLN A 305 4.19 3.86 24.51
N ARG A 306 5.39 3.40 24.16
CA ARG A 306 6.58 4.23 24.19
C ARG A 306 6.68 4.96 22.86
N LEU A 307 6.81 6.29 22.92
CA LEU A 307 7.04 7.15 21.77
C LEU A 307 8.49 7.61 21.79
N THR A 308 9.26 7.15 20.81
CA THR A 308 10.67 7.53 20.58
C THR A 308 10.76 8.41 19.34
N ASP A 309 11.94 8.97 19.06
CA ASP A 309 12.19 9.68 17.80
C ASP A 309 12.05 8.74 16.59
N GLU A 310 12.51 7.48 16.68
CA GLU A 310 12.32 6.48 15.63
C GLU A 310 10.83 6.18 15.37
N THR A 311 10.04 6.02 16.46
CA THR A 311 8.58 5.80 16.34
C THR A 311 7.93 6.99 15.65
N MET A 312 8.25 8.23 16.06
CA MET A 312 7.68 9.44 15.49
C MET A 312 8.10 9.64 14.03
N ALA A 313 9.39 9.47 13.70
CA ALA A 313 9.89 9.57 12.33
C ALA A 313 9.22 8.52 11.41
N SER A 314 9.11 7.28 11.86
CA SER A 314 8.44 6.20 11.12
C SER A 314 6.95 6.49 10.92
N LEU A 315 6.27 6.99 11.95
CA LEU A 315 4.86 7.38 11.87
C LEU A 315 4.65 8.47 10.82
N VAL A 316 5.46 9.53 10.85
CA VAL A 316 5.37 10.64 9.88
C VAL A 316 5.60 10.14 8.46
N ARG A 317 6.62 9.28 8.25
CA ARG A 317 6.88 8.69 6.93
C ARG A 317 5.69 7.87 6.42
N LEU A 318 5.11 7.02 7.27
CA LEU A 318 3.98 6.17 6.87
C LEU A 318 2.70 6.96 6.60
N LEU A 319 2.42 7.99 7.41
CA LEU A 319 1.27 8.87 7.18
C LEU A 319 1.43 9.73 5.91
N ALA A 320 2.65 9.98 5.45
CA ALA A 320 2.92 10.69 4.21
C ALA A 320 2.61 9.88 2.94
N TYR A 321 2.37 8.56 3.05
CA TYR A 321 2.06 7.69 1.90
C TYR A 321 0.68 7.95 1.28
N SER A 322 -0.28 8.50 2.01
CA SER A 322 -1.62 8.79 1.51
C SER A 322 -1.96 10.27 1.71
N PRO A 323 -2.58 10.94 0.73
CA PRO A 323 -3.00 12.34 0.87
C PRO A 323 -3.95 12.55 2.06
N GLU A 324 -4.81 11.55 2.36
CA GLU A 324 -5.76 11.58 3.48
C GLU A 324 -5.02 11.62 4.82
N THR A 325 -4.08 10.70 5.03
CA THR A 325 -3.31 10.65 6.29
C THR A 325 -2.29 11.79 6.37
N ALA A 326 -1.72 12.19 5.23
CA ALA A 326 -0.82 13.33 5.15
C ALA A 326 -1.48 14.66 5.55
N SER A 327 -2.79 14.80 5.30
CA SER A 327 -3.55 16.00 5.68
C SER A 327 -3.57 16.25 7.20
N MET A 328 -3.34 15.22 8.01
CA MET A 328 -3.29 15.30 9.48
C MET A 328 -1.91 15.68 10.02
N LEU A 329 -0.85 15.55 9.21
CA LEU A 329 0.53 15.71 9.69
C LEU A 329 0.81 17.07 10.33
N PRO A 330 0.38 18.23 9.78
CA PRO A 330 0.63 19.51 10.43
C PRO A 330 0.04 19.59 11.85
N LEU A 331 -1.20 19.12 12.03
CA LEU A 331 -1.86 19.09 13.33
C LEU A 331 -1.17 18.12 14.31
N LEU A 332 -0.84 16.92 13.83
CA LEU A 332 -0.16 15.90 14.64
C LEU A 332 1.19 16.40 15.16
N ILE A 333 2.00 16.99 14.27
CA ILE A 333 3.31 17.53 14.60
C ILE A 333 3.17 18.70 15.58
N HIS A 334 2.25 19.62 15.33
CA HIS A 334 1.99 20.77 16.20
C HIS A 334 1.63 20.34 17.63
N GLN A 335 0.73 19.38 17.78
CA GLN A 335 0.34 18.85 19.10
C GLN A 335 1.51 18.16 19.80
N ALA A 336 2.29 17.35 19.07
CA ALA A 336 3.49 16.72 19.63
C ALA A 336 4.52 17.75 20.10
N ALA A 337 4.70 18.86 19.36
CA ALA A 337 5.58 19.95 19.75
C ALA A 337 5.15 20.64 21.06
N GLN A 338 3.85 20.71 21.33
CA GLN A 338 3.26 21.19 22.57
C GLN A 338 3.27 20.16 23.71
N GLY A 339 3.73 18.94 23.48
CA GLY A 339 3.82 17.87 24.48
C GLY A 339 2.61 16.94 24.54
N HIS A 340 1.63 17.08 23.64
CA HIS A 340 0.49 16.19 23.53
C HIS A 340 0.88 14.94 22.70
N SER A 341 1.18 13.85 23.38
CA SER A 341 1.71 12.62 22.76
C SER A 341 0.67 11.50 22.62
N GLU A 342 -0.57 11.70 23.07
CA GLU A 342 -1.62 10.67 23.08
C GLU A 342 -2.01 10.24 21.66
N VAL A 343 -2.27 11.22 20.78
CA VAL A 343 -2.65 10.92 19.39
C VAL A 343 -1.49 10.32 18.60
N PRO A 344 -0.26 10.89 18.61
CA PRO A 344 0.90 10.23 17.99
C PRO A 344 1.12 8.80 18.51
N GLY A 345 1.04 8.58 19.82
CA GLY A 345 1.19 7.25 20.42
C GLY A 345 0.12 6.26 19.96
N TYR A 346 -1.14 6.70 19.90
CA TYR A 346 -2.25 5.88 19.42
C TYR A 346 -2.07 5.50 17.93
N LEU A 347 -1.77 6.47 17.08
CA LEU A 347 -1.56 6.22 15.64
C LEU A 347 -0.35 5.34 15.38
N ALA A 348 0.75 5.54 16.12
CA ALA A 348 1.94 4.69 16.01
C ALA A 348 1.60 3.23 16.35
N ARG A 349 0.84 3.00 17.42
CA ARG A 349 0.40 1.67 17.78
C ARG A 349 -0.49 1.04 16.70
N GLN A 350 -1.49 1.77 16.21
CA GLN A 350 -2.37 1.28 15.15
C GLN A 350 -1.59 0.93 13.87
N MET A 351 -0.67 1.79 13.48
CA MET A 351 0.18 1.56 12.31
C MET A 351 1.08 0.32 12.50
N ASN A 352 1.66 0.16 13.69
CA ASN A 352 2.46 -1.01 14.02
C ASN A 352 1.65 -2.31 13.91
N GLU A 353 0.41 -2.33 14.41
CA GLU A 353 -0.47 -3.49 14.32
C GLU A 353 -0.90 -3.79 12.88
N GLN A 354 -1.23 -2.76 12.10
CA GLN A 354 -1.52 -2.91 10.66
C GLN A 354 -0.33 -3.47 9.88
N LEU A 355 0.88 -2.96 10.09
CA LEU A 355 2.09 -3.48 9.43
C LEU A 355 2.33 -4.95 9.74
N ARG A 356 2.12 -5.38 10.98
CA ARG A 356 2.23 -6.79 11.38
C ARG A 356 1.23 -7.71 10.67
N GLU A 357 0.04 -7.19 10.41
CA GLU A 357 -1.00 -7.92 9.69
C GLU A 357 -0.70 -8.02 8.19
N ILE A 358 -0.42 -6.89 7.56
CA ILE A 358 -0.33 -6.81 6.10
C ILE A 358 1.01 -7.29 5.54
N LEU A 359 2.12 -7.22 6.32
CA LEU A 359 3.46 -7.54 5.84
C LEU A 359 3.95 -8.92 6.31
N ALA A 360 4.29 -9.78 5.37
CA ALA A 360 5.05 -11.00 5.63
C ALA A 360 6.55 -10.65 5.68
N MET A 361 7.06 -10.36 6.89
CA MET A 361 8.44 -9.87 7.08
C MET A 361 9.51 -10.82 6.56
N GLY A 362 9.29 -12.15 6.63
CA GLY A 362 10.22 -13.12 6.05
C GLY A 362 10.29 -13.01 4.53
N MET A 363 9.15 -12.73 3.87
CA MET A 363 9.13 -12.47 2.42
C MET A 363 9.80 -11.14 2.07
N TYR A 364 9.49 -10.07 2.84
CA TYR A 364 10.18 -8.78 2.68
C TYR A 364 11.71 -8.96 2.76
N THR A 365 12.18 -9.66 3.80
CA THR A 365 13.61 -9.89 4.01
C THR A 365 14.24 -10.75 2.90
N ALA A 366 13.53 -11.79 2.41
CA ALA A 366 14.03 -12.64 1.34
C ALA A 366 14.28 -11.87 0.04
N VAL A 367 13.33 -11.00 -0.35
CA VAL A 367 13.48 -10.11 -1.52
C VAL A 367 14.60 -9.10 -1.28
N ALA A 368 14.53 -8.31 -0.21
CA ALA A 368 15.50 -7.25 0.05
C ALA A 368 16.94 -7.78 0.15
N CYS A 369 17.13 -8.90 0.85
CA CYS A 369 18.46 -9.49 1.02
C CYS A 369 19.00 -10.20 -0.22
N THR A 370 18.13 -10.63 -1.15
CA THR A 370 18.56 -11.25 -2.40
C THR A 370 18.80 -10.21 -3.50
N GLU A 371 17.86 -9.31 -3.68
CA GLU A 371 17.80 -8.46 -4.87
C GLU A 371 18.39 -7.07 -4.65
N ASP A 372 18.34 -6.53 -3.41
CA ASP A 372 18.71 -5.15 -3.11
C ASP A 372 19.99 -5.01 -2.27
N ILE A 373 20.64 -6.11 -1.89
CA ILE A 373 21.72 -6.09 -0.92
C ILE A 373 22.90 -5.19 -1.31
N ASP A 374 23.25 -5.14 -2.60
CA ASP A 374 24.38 -4.36 -3.07
C ASP A 374 24.10 -2.85 -2.99
N SER A 375 22.83 -2.43 -3.15
CA SER A 375 22.41 -1.05 -2.95
C SER A 375 22.27 -0.70 -1.47
N LEU A 376 21.77 -1.63 -0.64
CA LEU A 376 21.62 -1.45 0.81
C LEU A 376 22.95 -1.19 1.54
N GLN A 377 24.07 -1.60 0.94
CA GLN A 377 25.42 -1.43 1.53
C GLN A 377 26.05 -0.07 1.23
N LYS A 378 25.50 0.72 0.32
CA LYS A 378 26.04 2.02 -0.06
C LYS A 378 25.69 3.07 0.98
N PRO A 379 26.68 3.72 1.65
CA PRO A 379 26.39 4.83 2.56
C PRO A 379 25.97 6.06 1.74
N THR A 380 24.92 6.75 2.13
CA THR A 380 24.54 8.02 1.51
C THR A 380 25.35 9.19 2.03
N GLY A 381 25.90 9.08 3.26
CA GLY A 381 26.77 10.07 3.88
C GLY A 381 26.12 11.43 4.19
N GLN A 382 24.79 11.51 4.11
CA GLN A 382 24.02 12.74 4.30
C GLN A 382 23.30 12.77 5.66
N PRO A 383 23.01 13.97 6.21
CA PRO A 383 22.13 14.11 7.36
C PRO A 383 20.77 13.45 7.07
N ASP A 384 20.30 12.64 7.99
CA ASP A 384 19.04 11.89 7.88
C ASP A 384 18.22 12.07 9.16
N PRO A 385 17.52 13.19 9.31
CA PRO A 385 16.71 13.45 10.51
C PRO A 385 15.55 12.46 10.67
N LEU A 386 15.13 11.81 9.59
CA LEU A 386 14.01 10.84 9.57
C LEU A 386 14.49 9.39 9.69
N LEU A 387 15.77 9.15 9.92
CA LEU A 387 16.38 7.84 10.21
C LEU A 387 16.20 6.80 9.09
N LEU A 388 15.99 7.21 7.84
CA LEU A 388 15.82 6.28 6.72
C LEU A 388 17.11 5.52 6.43
N ASP A 389 18.24 6.21 6.35
CA ASP A 389 19.57 5.61 6.15
C ASP A 389 19.95 4.64 7.26
N ALA A 390 19.61 4.98 8.52
CA ALA A 390 19.86 4.10 9.65
C ALA A 390 19.09 2.77 9.49
N ASN A 391 17.85 2.84 9.05
CA ASN A 391 17.02 1.65 8.78
C ASN A 391 17.56 0.82 7.61
N ILE A 392 18.00 1.48 6.52
CA ILE A 392 18.60 0.80 5.35
C ILE A 392 19.89 0.07 5.78
N ARG A 393 20.78 0.71 6.54
CA ARG A 393 22.00 0.08 7.06
C ARG A 393 21.71 -1.08 8.02
N ALA A 394 20.69 -0.96 8.86
CA ALA A 394 20.26 -2.04 9.74
C ALA A 394 19.78 -3.25 8.93
N MET A 395 19.02 -3.03 7.86
CA MET A 395 18.60 -4.09 6.95
C MET A 395 19.81 -4.73 6.25
N ALA A 396 20.76 -3.95 5.75
CA ALA A 396 21.99 -4.48 5.15
C ALA A 396 22.77 -5.39 6.12
N GLN A 397 22.84 -5.02 7.40
CA GLN A 397 23.46 -5.84 8.44
C GLN A 397 22.66 -7.12 8.72
N ALA A 398 21.33 -7.03 8.80
CA ALA A 398 20.44 -8.17 8.99
C ALA A 398 20.55 -9.20 7.84
N CYS A 399 20.74 -8.71 6.61
CA CYS A 399 20.90 -9.54 5.42
C CYS A 399 22.18 -10.40 5.39
N ARG A 400 23.17 -10.15 6.24
CA ARG A 400 24.44 -10.89 6.22
C ARG A 400 24.25 -12.40 6.51
N SER A 401 23.27 -12.75 7.33
CA SER A 401 22.97 -14.13 7.70
C SER A 401 21.80 -14.73 6.93
N TRP A 402 21.07 -13.93 6.17
CA TRP A 402 19.88 -14.42 5.45
C TRP A 402 20.26 -15.25 4.22
N PRO A 403 19.63 -16.44 4.00
CA PRO A 403 19.84 -17.23 2.80
C PRO A 403 19.40 -16.47 1.55
N ARG A 404 20.30 -16.32 0.58
CA ARG A 404 20.02 -15.57 -0.65
C ARG A 404 19.66 -16.49 -1.78
N GLY A 405 18.67 -16.09 -2.57
CA GLY A 405 18.34 -16.69 -3.85
C GLY A 405 19.25 -16.23 -4.97
N GLU A 406 18.87 -16.56 -6.19
CA GLU A 406 19.59 -16.18 -7.40
C GLU A 406 18.92 -14.94 -8.04
N VAL A 407 19.73 -13.95 -8.39
CA VAL A 407 19.32 -12.83 -9.24
C VAL A 407 19.78 -13.13 -10.67
N PRO A 408 18.85 -13.35 -11.62
CA PRO A 408 19.22 -13.73 -12.97
C PRO A 408 19.91 -12.59 -13.72
N ALA A 409 20.77 -12.95 -14.67
CA ALA A 409 21.42 -11.99 -15.57
C ALA A 409 20.38 -11.11 -16.28
N GLY A 410 20.63 -9.80 -16.31
CA GLY A 410 19.73 -8.83 -16.92
C GLY A 410 18.49 -8.48 -16.09
N PHE A 411 18.50 -8.79 -14.79
CA PHE A 411 17.42 -8.36 -13.85
C PHE A 411 17.26 -6.84 -13.85
N ASP A 412 18.33 -6.10 -14.09
CA ASP A 412 18.41 -4.65 -14.20
C ASP A 412 17.99 -4.12 -15.59
N LYS A 413 17.82 -4.98 -16.60
CA LYS A 413 17.52 -4.56 -17.98
C LYS A 413 16.07 -4.10 -18.12
N GLN A 414 15.88 -3.09 -19.00
CA GLN A 414 14.55 -2.61 -19.39
C GLN A 414 13.76 -3.72 -20.13
N ILE A 415 12.44 -3.61 -20.11
CA ILE A 415 11.51 -4.51 -20.83
C ILE A 415 11.56 -4.26 -22.35
N SER A 416 10.88 -5.12 -23.12
CA SER A 416 10.71 -4.89 -24.57
C SER A 416 10.05 -3.53 -24.84
N PRO A 417 10.63 -2.71 -25.74
CA PRO A 417 10.17 -1.34 -25.98
C PRO A 417 8.77 -1.25 -26.61
N ASP A 418 8.23 -2.35 -27.13
CA ASP A 418 6.94 -2.39 -27.81
C ASP A 418 5.77 -2.71 -26.88
N ILE A 419 6.03 -3.08 -25.60
CA ILE A 419 4.96 -3.34 -24.62
C ILE A 419 4.35 -2.01 -24.17
N PRO A 420 3.01 -1.84 -24.29
CA PRO A 420 2.33 -0.64 -23.81
C PRO A 420 2.42 -0.50 -22.28
N VAL A 421 2.80 0.70 -21.80
CA VAL A 421 2.98 1.00 -20.37
C VAL A 421 2.30 2.32 -19.98
N LEU A 422 1.49 2.27 -18.93
CA LEU A 422 0.99 3.44 -18.23
C LEU A 422 1.62 3.47 -16.82
N ALA A 423 2.50 4.44 -16.58
CA ALA A 423 3.13 4.66 -15.28
C ALA A 423 2.45 5.83 -14.55
N LEU A 424 2.19 5.68 -13.26
CA LEU A 424 1.48 6.64 -12.42
C LEU A 424 2.33 6.96 -11.20
N THR A 425 2.50 8.25 -10.86
CA THR A 425 3.19 8.69 -9.64
C THR A 425 2.49 9.88 -9.02
N GLY A 426 2.62 10.05 -7.71
CA GLY A 426 2.14 11.22 -6.99
C GLY A 426 3.23 12.27 -6.75
N GLU A 427 2.83 13.54 -6.69
CA GLU A 427 3.70 14.69 -6.42
C GLU A 427 4.44 14.59 -5.10
N PHE A 428 3.77 14.05 -4.07
CA PHE A 428 4.28 13.94 -2.72
C PHE A 428 4.71 12.51 -2.36
N ASP A 429 4.85 11.61 -3.37
CA ASP A 429 5.33 10.25 -3.10
C ASP A 429 6.74 10.32 -2.48
N PRO A 430 6.88 9.91 -1.20
CA PRO A 430 8.15 10.05 -0.51
C PRO A 430 9.21 9.04 -0.96
N THR A 431 8.84 8.03 -1.75
CA THR A 431 9.73 6.92 -2.12
C THR A 431 9.87 6.72 -3.62
N LEU A 432 8.76 6.61 -4.35
CA LEU A 432 8.71 6.22 -5.75
C LEU A 432 8.04 7.31 -6.61
N GLY A 433 8.53 8.56 -6.46
CA GLY A 433 7.95 9.73 -7.11
C GLY A 433 8.32 9.89 -8.58
N HIS A 434 8.35 11.15 -9.03
CA HIS A 434 8.48 11.52 -10.44
C HIS A 434 9.65 10.85 -11.16
N ALA A 435 10.85 10.89 -10.59
CA ALA A 435 12.05 10.33 -11.22
C ALA A 435 11.94 8.82 -11.49
N MET A 436 11.28 8.07 -10.60
CA MET A 436 11.05 6.65 -10.79
C MET A 436 10.01 6.38 -11.89
N GLY A 437 9.00 7.25 -12.00
CA GLY A 437 8.03 7.19 -13.10
C GLY A 437 8.70 7.41 -14.46
N GLU A 438 9.56 8.42 -14.59
CA GLU A 438 10.34 8.67 -15.79
C GLU A 438 11.27 7.50 -16.14
N ALA A 439 11.97 6.95 -15.14
CA ALA A 439 12.86 5.81 -15.35
C ALA A 439 12.09 4.55 -15.81
N ALA A 440 10.86 4.35 -15.32
CA ALA A 440 10.05 3.20 -15.69
C ALA A 440 9.63 3.20 -17.18
N VAL A 441 9.46 4.38 -17.77
CA VAL A 441 9.04 4.53 -19.18
C VAL A 441 10.19 4.84 -20.13
N ALA A 442 11.39 5.08 -19.62
CA ALA A 442 12.55 5.46 -20.42
C ALA A 442 12.85 4.43 -21.51
N GLY A 443 12.96 4.88 -22.77
CA GLY A 443 13.28 4.04 -23.93
C GLY A 443 12.12 3.17 -24.43
N LEU A 444 10.91 3.27 -23.87
CA LEU A 444 9.73 2.56 -24.34
C LEU A 444 9.01 3.37 -25.43
N LYS A 445 8.54 2.69 -26.49
CA LYS A 445 7.89 3.35 -27.64
C LYS A 445 6.43 3.72 -27.39
N ASN A 446 5.72 2.93 -26.62
CA ASN A 446 4.30 3.11 -26.29
C ASN A 446 4.14 3.16 -24.78
N ALA A 447 4.67 4.22 -24.17
CA ALA A 447 4.58 4.42 -22.74
C ALA A 447 4.26 5.87 -22.42
N ARG A 448 3.56 6.07 -21.31
CA ARG A 448 3.27 7.40 -20.75
C ARG A 448 3.41 7.37 -19.24
N HIS A 449 4.08 8.39 -18.71
CA HIS A 449 4.12 8.66 -17.30
C HIS A 449 3.15 9.78 -16.97
N LEU A 450 2.25 9.53 -16.01
CA LEU A 450 1.34 10.53 -15.44
C LEU A 450 1.79 10.87 -14.03
N HIS A 451 2.15 12.12 -13.82
CA HIS A 451 2.54 12.65 -12.52
C HIS A 451 1.40 13.47 -11.94
N LEU A 452 0.76 12.96 -10.88
CA LEU A 452 -0.48 13.48 -10.35
C LEU A 452 -0.22 14.52 -9.25
N LYS A 453 -0.69 15.75 -9.48
CA LYS A 453 -0.66 16.81 -8.47
C LYS A 453 -1.45 16.42 -7.23
N HIS A 454 -1.00 16.87 -6.07
CA HIS A 454 -1.66 16.68 -4.77
C HIS A 454 -1.79 15.23 -4.30
N GLN A 455 -1.22 14.29 -5.02
CA GLN A 455 -1.24 12.86 -4.68
C GLN A 455 0.09 12.42 -4.06
N ALA A 456 0.05 11.31 -3.31
CA ALA A 456 1.22 10.70 -2.70
C ALA A 456 1.50 9.31 -3.29
N HIS A 457 1.78 8.30 -2.48
CA HIS A 457 2.03 6.93 -2.93
C HIS A 457 0.71 6.20 -3.27
N ASN A 458 0.69 5.41 -4.35
CA ASN A 458 -0.48 4.66 -4.83
C ASN A 458 -1.65 5.56 -5.28
N VAL A 459 -1.58 6.05 -6.49
CA VAL A 459 -2.48 7.06 -7.03
C VAL A 459 -3.67 6.49 -7.84
N MET A 460 -3.76 5.17 -8.00
CA MET A 460 -4.79 4.51 -8.81
C MET A 460 -6.23 4.79 -8.39
N SER A 461 -6.44 5.30 -7.18
CA SER A 461 -7.78 5.65 -6.65
C SER A 461 -8.10 7.15 -6.80
N ALA A 462 -7.20 7.96 -7.33
CA ALA A 462 -7.33 9.41 -7.38
C ALA A 462 -8.23 9.87 -8.53
N GLY A 463 -9.28 10.62 -8.22
CA GLY A 463 -10.15 11.26 -9.20
C GLY A 463 -10.59 10.32 -10.33
N CYS A 464 -10.24 10.68 -11.57
CA CYS A 464 -10.57 9.92 -12.78
C CYS A 464 -9.51 8.86 -13.18
N VAL A 465 -8.53 8.55 -12.33
CA VAL A 465 -7.50 7.54 -12.65
C VAL A 465 -8.10 6.15 -12.91
N PRO A 466 -9.13 5.69 -12.17
CA PRO A 466 -9.81 4.43 -12.48
C PRO A 466 -10.30 4.34 -13.92
N GLU A 467 -10.91 5.40 -14.44
CA GLU A 467 -11.40 5.50 -15.82
C GLU A 467 -10.23 5.48 -16.82
N LEU A 468 -9.16 6.26 -16.54
CA LEU A 468 -7.97 6.31 -17.40
C LEU A 468 -7.30 4.94 -17.50
N MET A 469 -7.19 4.20 -16.40
CA MET A 469 -6.66 2.83 -16.41
C MET A 469 -7.52 1.89 -17.26
N ALA A 470 -8.85 1.99 -17.14
CA ALA A 470 -9.78 1.20 -17.94
C ALA A 470 -9.70 1.54 -19.43
N ASP A 471 -9.59 2.83 -19.76
CA ASP A 471 -9.46 3.33 -21.13
C ASP A 471 -8.16 2.87 -21.78
N PHE A 472 -7.05 2.99 -21.06
CA PHE A 472 -5.77 2.46 -21.50
C PHE A 472 -5.85 0.96 -21.78
N LEU A 473 -6.48 0.18 -20.91
CA LEU A 473 -6.64 -1.27 -21.14
C LEU A 473 -7.60 -1.56 -22.31
N ARG A 474 -8.60 -0.73 -22.58
CA ARG A 474 -9.46 -0.89 -23.77
C ARG A 474 -8.66 -0.74 -25.05
N ARG A 475 -7.86 0.29 -25.13
CA ARG A 475 -6.97 0.60 -26.24
C ARG A 475 -5.58 0.95 -25.67
N PRO A 476 -4.63 0.01 -25.69
CA PRO A 476 -3.33 0.22 -25.07
C PRO A 476 -2.42 1.08 -25.98
N ASP A 477 -2.81 2.33 -26.10
CA ASP A 477 -2.12 3.41 -26.79
C ASP A 477 -1.97 4.54 -25.78
N ALA A 478 -0.83 4.57 -25.10
CA ALA A 478 -0.60 5.49 -23.99
C ALA A 478 -0.58 6.96 -24.44
N ALA A 479 -0.16 7.22 -25.70
CA ALA A 479 -0.10 8.57 -26.25
C ALA A 479 -1.49 9.14 -26.57
N ALA A 480 -2.43 8.27 -26.96
CA ALA A 480 -3.80 8.67 -27.33
C ALA A 480 -4.73 8.82 -26.13
N LEU A 481 -4.27 8.57 -24.90
CA LEU A 481 -5.08 8.68 -23.70
C LEU A 481 -5.40 10.16 -23.39
N ASP A 482 -6.68 10.51 -23.31
CA ASP A 482 -7.11 11.83 -22.84
C ASP A 482 -6.98 11.91 -21.32
N VAL A 483 -6.14 12.80 -20.84
CA VAL A 483 -5.82 12.96 -19.41
C VAL A 483 -6.29 14.30 -18.85
N SER A 484 -7.10 15.06 -19.61
CA SER A 484 -7.56 16.40 -19.23
C SER A 484 -8.28 16.44 -17.88
N CYS A 485 -8.93 15.34 -17.50
CA CYS A 485 -9.62 15.22 -16.21
C CYS A 485 -8.66 15.30 -15.00
N LEU A 486 -7.36 15.08 -15.18
CA LEU A 486 -6.37 15.20 -14.09
C LEU A 486 -6.16 16.66 -13.64
N ASP A 487 -6.48 17.64 -14.48
CA ASP A 487 -6.41 19.06 -14.13
C ASP A 487 -7.47 19.46 -13.10
N GLU A 488 -8.49 18.63 -12.91
CA GLU A 488 -9.55 18.86 -11.92
C GLU A 488 -9.22 18.29 -10.53
N LEU A 489 -8.08 17.58 -10.38
CA LEU A 489 -7.66 17.04 -9.10
C LEU A 489 -7.42 18.15 -8.08
N LYS A 490 -8.11 18.07 -6.95
CA LYS A 490 -7.99 19.04 -5.87
C LYS A 490 -7.21 18.46 -4.70
N PRO A 491 -6.44 19.30 -3.98
CA PRO A 491 -5.78 18.87 -2.76
C PRO A 491 -6.81 18.51 -1.68
N ILE A 492 -6.52 17.47 -0.90
CA ILE A 492 -7.28 17.20 0.32
C ILE A 492 -7.02 18.33 1.31
N PRO A 493 -8.08 18.94 1.90
CA PRO A 493 -7.92 20.01 2.88
C PRO A 493 -7.11 19.55 4.09
N LEU A 494 -6.25 20.44 4.61
CA LEU A 494 -5.47 20.16 5.80
C LEU A 494 -6.37 20.15 7.04
N LEU A 495 -6.12 19.22 7.95
CA LEU A 495 -6.86 19.08 9.20
C LEU A 495 -6.30 20.09 10.22
N LEU A 496 -7.12 21.05 10.65
CA LEU A 496 -6.72 22.08 11.62
C LEU A 496 -7.11 21.72 13.07
N GLN A 497 -8.04 20.79 13.26
CA GLN A 497 -8.48 20.27 14.55
C GLN A 497 -9.00 18.85 14.40
N TRP A 498 -8.88 18.04 15.46
CA TRP A 498 -9.46 16.69 15.45
C TRP A 498 -10.99 16.76 15.41
N PRO A 499 -11.63 15.84 14.68
CA PRO A 499 -13.09 15.72 14.70
C PRO A 499 -13.57 15.54 16.14
N GLN A 500 -14.54 16.36 16.55
CA GLN A 500 -15.19 16.15 17.83
C GLN A 500 -16.13 14.94 17.74
N PRO A 501 -16.19 14.07 18.78
CA PRO A 501 -17.18 13.01 18.80
C PRO A 501 -18.57 13.64 18.63
N SER A 502 -19.36 13.12 17.71
CA SER A 502 -20.78 13.51 17.59
C SER A 502 -21.45 13.21 18.94
N ARG A 503 -22.02 14.25 19.56
CA ARG A 503 -22.77 14.14 20.82
C ARG A 503 -24.07 13.36 20.63
#